data_750f27d4610680b52e2c0f12772f34c8
#
_entry.id   750f27d4610680b52e2c0f12772f34c8
#
_cell.length_a   1.000
_cell.length_b   1.000
_cell.length_c   1.000
_cell.angle_alpha   90.00
_cell.angle_beta   90.00
_cell.angle_gamma   90.00
#
_symmetry.space_group_name_H-M   'P 1'
#
loop_
_entity.id
_entity.type
_entity.pdbx_description
1 polymer ?
#
loop_
_entity_poly.entity_id
_entity_poly.type
_entity_poly.pdbx_seq_one_letter_code
_entity_poly.pdbx_strand_id
1 'polypeptide(L)'
;MNYQERLEQYVGIMSDFCRDPGKYRIDPFRIFGPLYYVGDKKVCIHLIDTGDGLVLIDSGYPNANHLLFDSIWRLGFDPKDVRLIIHTHGHYDHFGASNEFRLQFGTELAISRVDAEWMKKNPRFSLLEWAPSTPMAYDPPGFQVLIEDGQDLTVGNVTFHFELVPGHTPGVLAIFFDVKEGEKTLRAGLLGGVGLAAIHRYHLEEFGLPLSLPFDMLKKVRALKAEHVDIHLGNHPGNNQTLEKRAKQLVSGGNPFVEDSDWGGLLEDLEGRILDVIREENFMEE
;
A
#
# COMPACT_ATOMS: atom_id res chain seq x y z
N MET A 1 -8.87 -15.03 -19.52
CA MET A 1 -9.24 -15.36 -18.13
C MET A 1 -10.31 -14.37 -17.71
N ASN A 2 -11.43 -14.83 -17.15
CA ASN A 2 -12.48 -13.95 -16.64
C ASN A 2 -12.26 -13.65 -15.13
N TYR A 3 -13.10 -12.77 -14.56
CA TYR A 3 -13.00 -12.38 -13.15
C TYR A 3 -13.14 -13.57 -12.19
N GLN A 4 -14.10 -14.48 -12.42
CA GLN A 4 -14.33 -15.64 -11.57
C GLN A 4 -13.15 -16.63 -11.56
N GLU A 5 -12.56 -16.89 -12.72
CA GLU A 5 -11.35 -17.74 -12.82
C GLU A 5 -10.16 -17.16 -12.05
N ARG A 6 -10.01 -15.83 -12.07
CA ARG A 6 -9.01 -15.11 -11.28
C ARG A 6 -9.25 -15.22 -9.80
N LEU A 7 -10.48 -15.03 -9.36
CA LEU A 7 -10.89 -15.14 -7.95
C LEU A 7 -10.56 -16.53 -7.41
N GLU A 8 -10.94 -17.60 -8.11
CA GLU A 8 -10.66 -18.98 -7.69
C GLU A 8 -9.16 -19.27 -7.59
N GLN A 9 -8.37 -18.78 -8.54
CA GLN A 9 -6.91 -18.93 -8.50
C GLN A 9 -6.31 -18.19 -7.28
N TYR A 10 -6.73 -16.96 -7.03
CA TYR A 10 -6.23 -16.15 -5.92
C TYR A 10 -6.60 -16.75 -4.56
N VAL A 11 -7.86 -17.17 -4.39
CA VAL A 11 -8.34 -17.84 -3.17
C VAL A 11 -7.51 -19.10 -2.88
N GLY A 12 -7.15 -19.88 -3.89
CA GLY A 12 -6.27 -21.03 -3.77
C GLY A 12 -4.87 -20.67 -3.25
N ILE A 13 -4.26 -19.63 -3.82
CA ILE A 13 -2.93 -19.14 -3.42
C ILE A 13 -2.92 -18.59 -1.99
N MET A 14 -3.98 -17.90 -1.59
CA MET A 14 -4.06 -17.22 -0.28
C MET A 14 -4.53 -18.13 0.86
N SER A 15 -5.00 -19.35 0.56
CA SER A 15 -5.61 -20.23 1.56
C SER A 15 -4.68 -20.61 2.73
N ASP A 16 -3.39 -20.84 2.49
CA ASP A 16 -2.42 -21.17 3.53
C ASP A 16 -2.14 -19.96 4.45
N PHE A 17 -1.96 -18.77 3.86
CA PHE A 17 -1.78 -17.54 4.63
C PHE A 17 -3.00 -17.23 5.51
N CYS A 18 -4.21 -17.42 5.02
CA CYS A 18 -5.42 -17.16 5.80
C CYS A 18 -5.59 -18.15 6.97
N ARG A 19 -5.10 -19.39 6.83
CA ARG A 19 -5.17 -20.41 7.90
C ARG A 19 -4.09 -20.25 8.96
N ASP A 20 -2.89 -19.82 8.56
CA ASP A 20 -1.73 -19.73 9.42
C ASP A 20 -0.88 -18.49 9.10
N PRO A 21 -1.38 -17.29 9.41
CA PRO A 21 -0.65 -16.05 9.13
C PRO A 21 0.69 -15.98 9.90
N GLY A 22 0.81 -16.69 11.01
CA GLY A 22 2.03 -16.74 11.81
C GLY A 22 3.28 -17.21 11.05
N LYS A 23 3.13 -18.06 10.01
CA LYS A 23 4.23 -18.46 9.12
C LYS A 23 4.82 -17.31 8.31
N TYR A 24 4.06 -16.25 8.13
CA TYR A 24 4.44 -15.08 7.33
C TYR A 24 4.96 -13.92 8.18
N ARG A 25 5.00 -14.11 9.50
CA ARG A 25 5.57 -13.13 10.43
C ARG A 25 7.03 -12.86 10.10
N ILE A 26 7.43 -11.61 10.24
CA ILE A 26 8.82 -11.16 10.30
C ILE A 26 9.02 -10.26 11.52
N ASP A 27 10.25 -10.16 11.99
CA ASP A 27 10.56 -9.25 13.07
C ASP A 27 10.49 -7.81 12.54
N PRO A 28 9.80 -6.89 13.22
CA PRO A 28 9.75 -5.51 12.81
C PRO A 28 11.15 -4.90 12.88
N PHE A 29 11.41 -3.89 12.05
CA PHE A 29 12.73 -3.29 12.00
C PHE A 29 12.68 -1.83 11.56
N ARG A 30 13.72 -1.09 11.95
CA ARG A 30 13.91 0.28 11.50
C ARG A 30 14.49 0.29 10.09
N ILE A 31 13.88 1.10 9.20
CA ILE A 31 14.36 1.35 7.85
C ILE A 31 15.37 2.50 7.89
N PHE A 32 14.96 3.69 8.35
CA PHE A 32 15.83 4.86 8.49
C PHE A 32 15.16 5.91 9.40
N GLY A 33 15.93 6.48 10.33
CA GLY A 33 15.44 7.50 11.25
C GLY A 33 14.13 7.07 11.95
N PRO A 34 13.04 7.82 11.83
CA PRO A 34 11.74 7.51 12.45
C PRO A 34 10.85 6.57 11.60
N LEU A 35 11.37 5.97 10.55
CA LEU A 35 10.64 5.09 9.63
C LEU A 35 10.94 3.62 9.92
N TYR A 36 9.88 2.82 10.14
CA TYR A 36 9.94 1.42 10.49
C TYR A 36 9.08 0.55 9.58
N TYR A 37 9.45 -0.73 9.45
CA TYR A 37 8.64 -1.78 8.86
C TYR A 37 7.95 -2.57 9.96
N VAL A 38 6.62 -2.71 9.88
CA VAL A 38 5.78 -3.44 10.83
C VAL A 38 4.84 -4.44 10.16
N GLY A 39 4.97 -4.61 8.85
CA GLY A 39 4.21 -5.58 8.05
C GLY A 39 4.67 -7.02 8.20
N ASP A 40 4.21 -7.87 7.30
CA ASP A 40 4.57 -9.29 7.22
C ASP A 40 5.24 -9.64 5.87
N LYS A 41 5.34 -10.93 5.53
CA LYS A 41 5.93 -11.38 4.25
C LYS A 41 4.98 -11.23 3.05
N LYS A 42 3.73 -10.79 3.26
CA LYS A 42 2.70 -10.66 2.21
C LYS A 42 2.38 -9.21 1.89
N VAL A 43 2.30 -8.35 2.92
CA VAL A 43 1.98 -6.94 2.77
C VAL A 43 2.92 -6.07 3.59
N CYS A 44 3.34 -4.96 3.00
CA CYS A 44 4.12 -3.97 3.72
C CYS A 44 3.18 -3.08 4.54
N ILE A 45 3.61 -2.79 5.77
CA ILE A 45 3.03 -1.76 6.61
C ILE A 45 4.18 -0.93 7.12
N HIS A 46 4.12 0.37 6.94
CA HIS A 46 5.16 1.28 7.40
C HIS A 46 4.66 2.10 8.59
N LEU A 47 5.49 2.18 9.64
CA LEU A 47 5.21 3.01 10.80
C LEU A 47 6.18 4.20 10.80
N ILE A 48 5.65 5.39 11.02
CA ILE A 48 6.39 6.64 11.09
C ILE A 48 6.16 7.28 12.45
N ASP A 49 7.23 7.48 13.24
CA ASP A 49 7.19 8.29 14.45
C ASP A 49 7.31 9.77 14.06
N THR A 50 6.20 10.51 14.17
CA THR A 50 6.14 11.91 13.75
C THR A 50 6.55 12.91 14.84
N GLY A 51 6.93 12.41 16.02
CA GLY A 51 7.20 13.25 17.19
C GLY A 51 5.94 13.79 17.88
N ASP A 52 4.77 13.64 17.26
CA ASP A 52 3.45 13.92 17.84
C ASP A 52 2.47 12.79 17.55
N GLY A 53 2.85 11.58 17.93
CA GLY A 53 2.15 10.34 17.67
C GLY A 53 2.69 9.59 16.44
N LEU A 54 2.07 8.45 16.17
CA LEU A 54 2.47 7.52 15.13
C LEU A 54 1.53 7.63 13.93
N VAL A 55 2.09 7.46 12.73
CA VAL A 55 1.33 7.27 11.49
C VAL A 55 1.63 5.88 10.94
N LEU A 56 0.60 5.16 10.50
CA LEU A 56 0.76 3.96 9.69
C LEU A 56 0.45 4.27 8.22
N ILE A 57 1.21 3.67 7.31
CA ILE A 57 0.83 3.52 5.91
C ILE A 57 0.38 2.08 5.73
N ASP A 58 -0.91 1.88 5.44
CA ASP A 58 -1.66 0.64 5.43
C ASP A 58 -1.78 -0.05 6.80
N SER A 59 -2.63 -1.08 6.88
CA SER A 59 -2.87 -1.85 8.10
C SER A 59 -3.02 -3.36 7.87
N GLY A 60 -2.65 -3.84 6.69
CA GLY A 60 -2.49 -5.25 6.39
C GLY A 60 -3.79 -6.03 6.17
N TYR A 61 -3.66 -7.35 6.22
CA TYR A 61 -4.77 -8.29 6.05
C TYR A 61 -5.59 -8.45 7.32
N PRO A 62 -6.94 -8.64 7.23
CA PRO A 62 -7.81 -8.81 8.38
C PRO A 62 -7.45 -9.99 9.29
N ASN A 63 -6.94 -11.08 8.72
CA ASN A 63 -6.54 -12.27 9.46
C ASN A 63 -5.17 -12.16 10.15
N ALA A 64 -4.42 -11.08 9.90
CA ALA A 64 -3.07 -10.84 10.41
C ALA A 64 -2.97 -9.65 11.39
N ASN A 65 -4.09 -9.06 11.81
CA ASN A 65 -4.14 -7.88 12.70
C ASN A 65 -3.26 -8.04 13.95
N HIS A 66 -3.30 -9.23 14.59
CA HIS A 66 -2.52 -9.52 15.78
C HIS A 66 -0.99 -9.43 15.53
N LEU A 67 -0.53 -9.67 14.29
CA LEU A 67 0.89 -9.54 13.94
C LEU A 67 1.30 -8.07 13.89
N LEU A 68 0.42 -7.19 13.40
CA LEU A 68 0.68 -5.75 13.38
C LEU A 68 0.79 -5.18 14.80
N PHE A 69 -0.15 -5.53 15.71
CA PHE A 69 -0.08 -5.10 17.10
C PHE A 69 1.20 -5.60 17.79
N ASP A 70 1.55 -6.88 17.63
CA ASP A 70 2.80 -7.46 18.17
C ASP A 70 4.04 -6.69 17.61
N SER A 71 4.06 -6.38 16.32
CA SER A 71 5.16 -5.66 15.69
C SER A 71 5.36 -4.26 16.28
N ILE A 72 4.29 -3.52 16.52
CA ILE A 72 4.34 -2.18 17.12
C ILE A 72 4.89 -2.25 18.56
N TRP A 73 4.37 -3.17 19.40
CA TRP A 73 4.86 -3.36 20.76
C TRP A 73 6.34 -3.79 20.81
N ARG A 74 6.78 -4.64 19.90
CA ARG A 74 8.18 -5.10 19.84
C ARG A 74 9.17 -4.01 19.44
N LEU A 75 8.71 -2.96 18.78
CA LEU A 75 9.50 -1.75 18.54
C LEU A 75 9.54 -0.81 19.77
N GLY A 76 8.74 -1.12 20.82
CA GLY A 76 8.63 -0.30 22.02
C GLY A 76 7.59 0.82 21.91
N PHE A 77 6.77 0.82 20.85
CA PHE A 77 5.66 1.75 20.68
C PHE A 77 4.36 1.17 21.24
N ASP A 78 3.38 2.05 21.50
CA ASP A 78 2.04 1.64 21.90
C ASP A 78 1.06 1.87 20.74
N PRO A 79 0.28 0.85 20.31
CA PRO A 79 -0.72 1.02 19.27
C PRO A 79 -1.73 2.16 19.49
N LYS A 80 -2.01 2.51 20.76
CA LYS A 80 -2.89 3.66 21.07
C LYS A 80 -2.32 5.01 20.64
N ASP A 81 -1.00 5.10 20.41
CA ASP A 81 -0.34 6.31 19.95
C ASP A 81 -0.41 6.48 18.42
N VAL A 82 -0.99 5.51 17.69
CA VAL A 82 -1.29 5.61 16.26
C VAL A 82 -2.46 6.60 16.07
N ARG A 83 -2.15 7.80 15.59
CA ARG A 83 -3.13 8.86 15.37
C ARG A 83 -3.82 8.76 14.02
N LEU A 84 -3.09 8.29 13.01
CA LEU A 84 -3.57 8.24 11.64
C LEU A 84 -3.12 6.95 10.95
N ILE A 85 -4.01 6.35 10.15
CA ILE A 85 -3.66 5.33 9.17
C ILE A 85 -3.96 5.89 7.79
N ILE A 86 -2.93 6.00 6.95
CA ILE A 86 -3.04 6.41 5.54
C ILE A 86 -3.11 5.14 4.70
N HIS A 87 -4.21 4.95 3.97
CA HIS A 87 -4.38 3.79 3.08
C HIS A 87 -3.89 4.13 1.69
N THR A 88 -3.05 3.26 1.15
CA THR A 88 -2.54 3.41 -0.22
C THR A 88 -3.64 3.28 -1.25
N HIS A 89 -4.62 2.41 -1.00
CA HIS A 89 -5.81 2.18 -1.82
C HIS A 89 -6.87 1.32 -1.10
N GLY A 90 -8.00 1.08 -1.74
CA GLY A 90 -9.20 0.50 -1.13
C GLY A 90 -9.31 -1.02 -1.14
N HIS A 91 -8.23 -1.80 -1.33
CA HIS A 91 -8.28 -3.26 -1.24
C HIS A 91 -8.13 -3.76 0.20
N TYR A 92 -8.78 -4.90 0.49
CA TYR A 92 -8.95 -5.45 1.84
C TYR A 92 -7.63 -5.79 2.56
N ASP A 93 -6.58 -6.08 1.83
CA ASP A 93 -5.26 -6.39 2.35
C ASP A 93 -4.44 -5.16 2.79
N HIS A 94 -5.01 -3.97 2.64
CA HIS A 94 -4.41 -2.71 3.08
C HIS A 94 -5.16 -2.04 4.23
N PHE A 95 -6.39 -2.45 4.54
CA PHE A 95 -7.18 -1.87 5.64
C PHE A 95 -7.59 -2.89 6.74
N GLY A 96 -6.94 -4.04 6.81
CA GLY A 96 -7.36 -5.15 7.66
C GLY A 96 -7.50 -4.82 9.15
N ALA A 97 -6.57 -4.11 9.75
CA ALA A 97 -6.63 -3.72 11.17
C ALA A 97 -7.27 -2.35 11.42
N SER A 98 -7.70 -1.64 10.38
CA SER A 98 -8.13 -0.24 10.51
C SER A 98 -9.32 -0.04 11.43
N ASN A 99 -10.30 -0.93 11.40
CA ASN A 99 -11.47 -0.85 12.29
C ASN A 99 -11.08 -1.05 13.76
N GLU A 100 -10.15 -1.96 14.06
CA GLU A 100 -9.65 -2.18 15.41
C GLU A 100 -8.97 -0.92 15.96
N PHE A 101 -8.07 -0.30 15.20
CA PHE A 101 -7.42 0.95 15.60
C PHE A 101 -8.44 2.07 15.83
N ARG A 102 -9.38 2.24 14.90
CA ARG A 102 -10.40 3.29 15.02
C ARG A 102 -11.32 3.07 16.22
N LEU A 103 -11.78 1.85 16.45
CA LEU A 103 -12.75 1.54 17.51
C LEU A 103 -12.12 1.51 18.91
N GLN A 104 -10.88 1.02 19.01
CA GLN A 104 -10.19 0.88 20.30
C GLN A 104 -9.50 2.17 20.72
N PHE A 105 -8.91 2.92 19.80
CA PHE A 105 -8.02 4.05 20.12
C PHE A 105 -8.47 5.39 19.53
N GLY A 106 -9.50 5.39 18.67
CA GLY A 106 -9.96 6.62 18.03
C GLY A 106 -9.04 7.09 16.89
N THR A 107 -8.20 6.20 16.37
CA THR A 107 -7.31 6.48 15.23
C THR A 107 -8.10 6.98 14.03
N GLU A 108 -7.67 8.06 13.40
CA GLU A 108 -8.25 8.55 12.15
C GLU A 108 -7.80 7.68 10.96
N LEU A 109 -8.69 7.53 9.99
CA LEU A 109 -8.43 6.74 8.79
C LEU A 109 -8.50 7.65 7.56
N ALA A 110 -7.41 7.66 6.79
CA ALA A 110 -7.28 8.44 5.57
C ALA A 110 -7.21 7.52 4.34
N ILE A 111 -7.85 7.94 3.26
CA ILE A 111 -7.77 7.29 1.93
C ILE A 111 -8.07 8.35 0.87
N SER A 112 -7.73 8.08 -0.40
CA SER A 112 -8.18 8.95 -1.49
C SER A 112 -9.72 9.06 -1.51
N ARG A 113 -10.24 10.26 -1.81
CA ARG A 113 -11.69 10.45 -2.00
C ARG A 113 -12.24 9.50 -3.05
N VAL A 114 -11.48 9.28 -4.11
CA VAL A 114 -11.87 8.43 -5.23
C VAL A 114 -12.15 7.02 -4.77
N ASP A 115 -11.22 6.38 -4.05
CA ASP A 115 -11.43 5.01 -3.55
C ASP A 115 -12.52 4.93 -2.48
N ALA A 116 -12.61 5.92 -1.58
CA ALA A 116 -13.69 5.96 -0.59
C ALA A 116 -15.08 5.97 -1.24
N GLU A 117 -15.26 6.74 -2.32
CA GLU A 117 -16.51 6.79 -3.07
C GLU A 117 -16.80 5.49 -3.84
N TRP A 118 -15.79 4.88 -4.44
CA TRP A 118 -15.92 3.57 -5.10
C TRP A 118 -16.29 2.47 -4.12
N MET A 119 -15.61 2.36 -2.98
CA MET A 119 -15.90 1.39 -1.92
C MET A 119 -17.34 1.54 -1.41
N LYS A 120 -17.82 2.77 -1.26
CA LYS A 120 -19.21 3.06 -0.85
C LYS A 120 -20.22 2.69 -1.92
N LYS A 121 -19.90 2.95 -3.20
CA LYS A 121 -20.78 2.66 -4.34
C LYS A 121 -20.89 1.16 -4.61
N ASN A 122 -19.80 0.43 -4.49
CA ASN A 122 -19.74 -1.00 -4.73
C ASN A 122 -18.76 -1.67 -3.73
N PRO A 123 -19.26 -2.30 -2.65
CA PRO A 123 -18.40 -2.96 -1.66
C PRO A 123 -17.50 -4.06 -2.22
N ARG A 124 -17.85 -4.70 -3.35
CA ARG A 124 -17.00 -5.67 -4.06
C ARG A 124 -15.68 -5.06 -4.55
N PHE A 125 -15.66 -3.72 -4.71
CA PHE A 125 -14.46 -2.98 -5.10
C PHE A 125 -13.29 -3.22 -4.13
N SER A 126 -13.55 -3.46 -2.86
CA SER A 126 -12.53 -3.77 -1.85
C SER A 126 -11.93 -5.16 -1.99
N LEU A 127 -12.43 -5.98 -2.92
CA LEU A 127 -12.03 -7.37 -3.13
C LEU A 127 -12.14 -8.26 -1.86
N LEU A 128 -13.03 -7.92 -0.92
CA LEU A 128 -13.27 -8.72 0.29
C LEU A 128 -13.68 -10.16 -0.02
N GLU A 129 -14.35 -10.38 -1.14
CA GLU A 129 -14.70 -11.73 -1.62
C GLU A 129 -13.46 -12.56 -2.02
N TRP A 130 -12.31 -11.91 -2.19
CA TRP A 130 -11.03 -12.56 -2.43
C TRP A 130 -10.33 -13.00 -1.14
N ALA A 131 -10.85 -12.62 0.03
CA ALA A 131 -10.33 -13.04 1.32
C ALA A 131 -10.83 -14.45 1.65
N PRO A 132 -10.08 -15.52 1.34
CA PRO A 132 -10.53 -16.88 1.63
C PRO A 132 -10.58 -17.06 3.15
N SER A 133 -11.66 -17.60 3.65
CA SER A 133 -11.76 -17.97 5.07
C SER A 133 -11.76 -16.80 6.06
N THR A 134 -12.19 -15.62 5.63
CA THR A 134 -12.51 -14.57 6.61
C THR A 134 -13.89 -14.87 7.16
N PRO A 135 -14.02 -15.52 8.33
CA PRO A 135 -15.33 -15.94 8.88
C PRO A 135 -16.12 -14.73 9.41
N MET A 136 -15.55 -13.55 9.36
CA MET A 136 -16.18 -12.32 9.81
C MET A 136 -16.66 -11.53 8.61
N ALA A 137 -17.93 -11.06 8.67
CA ALA A 137 -18.42 -10.01 7.79
C ALA A 137 -17.55 -8.78 8.05
N TYR A 138 -16.61 -8.52 7.14
CA TYR A 138 -15.69 -7.41 7.26
C TYR A 138 -16.21 -6.26 6.41
N ASP A 139 -16.76 -5.27 7.07
CA ASP A 139 -17.17 -4.06 6.39
C ASP A 139 -15.94 -3.16 6.14
N PRO A 140 -15.83 -2.55 4.94
CA PRO A 140 -14.84 -1.52 4.72
C PRO A 140 -14.92 -0.44 5.80
N PRO A 141 -13.80 0.06 6.32
CA PRO A 141 -13.82 1.09 7.36
C PRO A 141 -14.41 2.40 6.83
N GLY A 142 -15.04 3.16 7.73
CA GLY A 142 -15.42 4.55 7.43
C GLY A 142 -14.20 5.45 7.56
N PHE A 143 -13.86 6.18 6.50
CA PHE A 143 -12.72 7.09 6.46
C PHE A 143 -13.12 8.50 6.89
N GLN A 144 -12.33 9.12 7.77
CA GLN A 144 -12.53 10.48 8.27
C GLN A 144 -11.79 11.52 7.44
N VAL A 145 -10.63 11.15 6.89
CA VAL A 145 -9.79 12.02 6.08
C VAL A 145 -9.83 11.55 4.63
N LEU A 146 -10.34 12.40 3.74
CA LEU A 146 -10.41 12.14 2.30
C LEU A 146 -9.32 12.95 1.58
N ILE A 147 -8.40 12.25 0.94
CA ILE A 147 -7.22 12.81 0.31
C ILE A 147 -7.52 13.13 -1.17
N GLU A 148 -7.10 14.32 -1.59
CA GLU A 148 -7.17 14.79 -2.99
C GLU A 148 -5.82 14.69 -3.70
N ASP A 149 -5.82 14.72 -5.04
CA ASP A 149 -4.59 14.75 -5.87
C ASP A 149 -3.76 16.01 -5.55
N GLY A 150 -2.46 15.85 -5.33
CA GLY A 150 -1.55 16.95 -5.02
C GLY A 150 -1.68 17.53 -3.61
N GLN A 151 -2.45 16.89 -2.72
CA GLN A 151 -2.66 17.38 -1.35
C GLN A 151 -1.46 17.07 -0.46
N ASP A 152 -1.20 17.97 0.50
CA ASP A 152 -0.30 17.73 1.63
C ASP A 152 -1.09 17.49 2.91
N LEU A 153 -0.59 16.60 3.77
CA LEU A 153 -1.11 16.36 5.12
C LEU A 153 0.05 16.30 6.11
N THR A 154 0.01 17.14 7.13
CA THR A 154 1.06 17.18 8.14
C THR A 154 0.57 16.56 9.46
N VAL A 155 1.38 15.63 10.00
CA VAL A 155 1.21 15.06 11.34
C VAL A 155 2.53 15.22 12.09
N GLY A 156 2.52 15.91 13.20
CA GLY A 156 3.74 16.23 13.95
C GLY A 156 4.75 16.98 13.08
N ASN A 157 5.94 16.40 12.91
CA ASN A 157 7.03 16.99 12.14
C ASN A 157 7.19 16.37 10.73
N VAL A 158 6.22 15.56 10.28
CA VAL A 158 6.24 14.91 8.97
C VAL A 158 5.09 15.42 8.10
N THR A 159 5.40 15.88 6.89
CA THR A 159 4.43 16.23 5.86
C THR A 159 4.41 15.15 4.79
N PHE A 160 3.23 14.57 4.56
CA PHE A 160 2.97 13.59 3.51
C PHE A 160 2.40 14.33 2.30
N HIS A 161 3.01 14.14 1.15
CA HIS A 161 2.53 14.62 -0.14
C HIS A 161 1.89 13.47 -0.92
N PHE A 162 0.74 13.70 -1.55
CA PHE A 162 -0.04 12.67 -2.24
C PHE A 162 -0.25 13.00 -3.70
N GLU A 163 -0.01 12.00 -4.55
CA GLU A 163 -0.36 12.01 -5.97
C GLU A 163 -1.34 10.88 -6.27
N LEU A 164 -2.45 11.16 -6.95
CA LEU A 164 -3.33 10.12 -7.48
C LEU A 164 -2.70 9.42 -8.69
N VAL A 165 -2.63 8.11 -8.63
CA VAL A 165 -2.12 7.24 -9.71
C VAL A 165 -3.18 6.21 -10.06
N PRO A 166 -4.25 6.60 -10.79
CA PRO A 166 -5.34 5.70 -11.12
C PRO A 166 -4.84 4.50 -11.92
N GLY A 167 -5.30 3.29 -11.59
CA GLY A 167 -4.88 2.07 -12.26
C GLY A 167 -5.21 0.82 -11.47
N HIS A 168 -4.38 0.44 -10.51
CA HIS A 168 -4.62 -0.71 -9.62
C HIS A 168 -5.95 -0.59 -8.85
N THR A 169 -6.26 0.61 -8.39
CA THR A 169 -7.61 1.14 -8.17
C THR A 169 -7.69 2.53 -8.80
N PRO A 170 -8.88 3.12 -9.03
CA PRO A 170 -9.00 4.49 -9.51
C PRO A 170 -8.39 5.54 -8.58
N GLY A 171 -8.26 5.24 -7.30
CA GLY A 171 -7.80 6.17 -6.28
C GLY A 171 -6.48 5.78 -5.61
N VAL A 172 -5.64 4.94 -6.24
CA VAL A 172 -4.30 4.65 -5.71
C VAL A 172 -3.54 5.93 -5.43
N LEU A 173 -2.88 5.97 -4.27
CA LEU A 173 -1.98 7.06 -3.89
C LEU A 173 -0.52 6.67 -4.13
N ALA A 174 0.26 7.54 -4.75
CA ALA A 174 1.68 7.65 -4.49
C ALA A 174 1.87 8.60 -3.31
N ILE A 175 2.75 8.23 -2.37
CA ILE A 175 2.95 8.93 -1.10
C ILE A 175 4.42 9.27 -0.96
N PHE A 176 4.72 10.55 -0.73
CA PHE A 176 6.08 11.04 -0.55
C PHE A 176 6.20 11.79 0.78
N PHE A 177 7.28 11.58 1.50
CA PHE A 177 7.57 12.29 2.75
C PHE A 177 9.05 12.26 3.08
N ASP A 178 9.49 13.25 3.85
CA ASP A 178 10.87 13.32 4.29
C ASP A 178 11.04 12.67 5.66
N VAL A 179 12.12 11.90 5.82
CA VAL A 179 12.57 11.32 7.09
C VAL A 179 13.95 11.82 7.45
N LYS A 180 14.16 12.10 8.75
CA LYS A 180 15.39 12.72 9.21
C LYS A 180 16.10 11.87 10.27
N GLU A 181 17.42 11.73 10.14
CA GLU A 181 18.28 11.12 11.14
C GLU A 181 19.55 11.98 11.30
N GLY A 182 19.71 12.62 12.46
CA GLY A 182 20.76 13.61 12.67
C GLY A 182 20.63 14.79 11.70
N GLU A 183 21.68 15.06 10.93
CA GLU A 183 21.69 16.11 9.89
C GLU A 183 21.22 15.61 8.52
N LYS A 184 21.04 14.31 8.36
CA LYS A 184 20.64 13.70 7.08
C LYS A 184 19.12 13.68 6.95
N THR A 185 18.61 14.26 5.87
CA THR A 185 17.20 14.16 5.46
C THR A 185 17.13 13.37 4.17
N LEU A 186 16.25 12.38 4.11
CA LEU A 186 16.00 11.53 2.94
C LEU A 186 14.53 11.54 2.60
N ARG A 187 14.23 11.57 1.30
CA ARG A 187 12.86 11.49 0.78
C ARG A 187 12.46 10.03 0.59
N ALA A 188 11.45 9.59 1.33
CA ALA A 188 10.81 8.31 1.12
C ALA A 188 9.69 8.45 0.08
N GLY A 189 9.51 7.42 -0.75
CA GLY A 189 8.46 7.35 -1.76
C GLY A 189 7.87 5.96 -1.87
N LEU A 190 6.54 5.89 -2.02
CA LEU A 190 5.74 4.69 -2.15
C LEU A 190 4.74 4.85 -3.28
N LEU A 191 4.66 3.89 -4.20
CA LEU A 191 3.52 3.74 -5.11
C LEU A 191 2.57 2.66 -4.58
N GLY A 192 1.36 3.07 -4.22
CA GLY A 192 0.42 2.29 -3.45
C GLY A 192 -0.23 1.10 -4.17
N GLY A 193 0.02 0.93 -5.47
CA GLY A 193 -0.53 -0.21 -6.22
C GLY A 193 0.12 -0.35 -7.58
N VAL A 194 0.87 -1.45 -7.79
CA VAL A 194 1.59 -1.76 -9.04
C VAL A 194 1.04 -2.98 -9.78
N GLY A 195 0.00 -3.63 -9.22
CA GLY A 195 -0.69 -4.76 -9.86
C GLY A 195 -1.56 -4.27 -11.01
N LEU A 196 -1.51 -4.97 -12.16
CA LEU A 196 -2.21 -4.56 -13.38
C LEU A 196 -3.54 -5.28 -13.61
N ALA A 197 -3.97 -6.15 -12.68
CA ALA A 197 -5.21 -6.90 -12.86
C ALA A 197 -6.43 -6.00 -13.12
N ALA A 198 -6.46 -4.83 -12.48
CA ALA A 198 -7.58 -3.90 -12.54
C ALA A 198 -7.65 -3.06 -13.84
N ILE A 199 -6.58 -2.99 -14.63
CA ILE A 199 -6.60 -2.30 -15.92
C ILE A 199 -6.89 -3.21 -17.11
N HIS A 200 -7.09 -4.51 -16.87
CA HIS A 200 -7.56 -5.41 -17.92
C HIS A 200 -9.05 -5.22 -18.20
N ARG A 201 -9.45 -5.38 -19.46
CA ARG A 201 -10.83 -5.17 -19.94
C ARG A 201 -11.87 -5.93 -19.10
N TYR A 202 -11.62 -7.19 -18.76
CA TYR A 202 -12.53 -8.00 -17.95
C TYR A 202 -12.85 -7.36 -16.58
N HIS A 203 -11.88 -6.68 -15.98
CA HIS A 203 -12.05 -6.01 -14.69
C HIS A 203 -12.74 -4.65 -14.86
N LEU A 204 -12.32 -3.88 -15.88
CA LEU A 204 -12.95 -2.60 -16.19
C LEU A 204 -14.46 -2.76 -16.46
N GLU A 205 -14.83 -3.77 -17.25
CA GLU A 205 -16.23 -4.10 -17.55
C GLU A 205 -17.00 -4.60 -16.32
N GLU A 206 -16.40 -5.49 -15.49
CA GLU A 206 -17.02 -6.02 -14.27
C GLU A 206 -17.39 -4.91 -13.27
N PHE A 207 -16.52 -3.92 -13.11
CA PHE A 207 -16.71 -2.84 -12.16
C PHE A 207 -17.25 -1.54 -12.79
N GLY A 208 -17.45 -1.49 -14.11
CA GLY A 208 -17.91 -0.29 -14.82
C GLY A 208 -16.90 0.86 -14.75
N LEU A 209 -15.60 0.53 -14.81
CA LEU A 209 -14.51 1.49 -14.83
C LEU A 209 -14.26 2.01 -16.25
N PRO A 210 -13.70 3.23 -16.39
CA PRO A 210 -13.39 3.80 -17.70
C PRO A 210 -12.37 2.95 -18.47
N LEU A 211 -12.57 2.76 -19.76
CA LEU A 211 -11.59 2.09 -20.65
C LEU A 211 -10.33 2.93 -20.86
N SER A 212 -10.35 4.22 -20.51
CA SER A 212 -9.18 5.11 -20.48
C SER A 212 -8.23 4.83 -19.32
N LEU A 213 -8.65 4.09 -18.27
CA LEU A 213 -7.88 3.89 -17.05
C LEU A 213 -6.43 3.41 -17.29
N PRO A 214 -6.13 2.50 -18.24
CA PRO A 214 -4.75 2.11 -18.54
C PRO A 214 -3.88 3.28 -19.03
N PHE A 215 -4.45 4.21 -19.81
CA PHE A 215 -3.75 5.40 -20.31
C PHE A 215 -3.55 6.43 -19.18
N ASP A 216 -4.54 6.60 -18.31
CA ASP A 216 -4.42 7.48 -17.14
C ASP A 216 -3.31 7.00 -16.20
N MET A 217 -3.24 5.68 -15.96
CA MET A 217 -2.15 5.06 -15.21
C MET A 217 -0.80 5.32 -15.87
N LEU A 218 -0.69 5.06 -17.17
CA LEU A 218 0.54 5.27 -17.94
C LEU A 218 1.03 6.72 -17.85
N LYS A 219 0.12 7.68 -18.00
CA LYS A 219 0.43 9.11 -17.88
C LYS A 219 0.99 9.47 -16.52
N LYS A 220 0.36 8.99 -15.44
CA LYS A 220 0.82 9.28 -14.07
C LYS A 220 2.14 8.56 -13.75
N VAL A 221 2.31 7.30 -14.14
CA VAL A 221 3.59 6.57 -13.97
C VAL A 221 4.74 7.30 -14.65
N ARG A 222 4.53 7.83 -15.86
CA ARG A 222 5.53 8.65 -16.56
C ARG A 222 5.85 9.96 -15.83
N ALA A 223 4.83 10.62 -15.28
CA ALA A 223 5.03 11.85 -14.50
C ALA A 223 5.85 11.60 -13.23
N LEU A 224 5.60 10.49 -12.53
CA LEU A 224 6.33 10.11 -11.32
C LEU A 224 7.84 9.85 -11.53
N LYS A 225 8.30 9.66 -12.76
CA LYS A 225 9.74 9.55 -13.06
C LYS A 225 10.52 10.84 -12.77
N ALA A 226 9.83 11.97 -12.65
CA ALA A 226 10.45 13.24 -12.25
C ALA A 226 10.64 13.36 -10.72
N GLU A 227 9.98 12.51 -9.92
CA GLU A 227 10.10 12.52 -8.47
C GLU A 227 11.42 11.91 -8.00
N HIS A 228 12.12 12.65 -7.14
CA HIS A 228 13.31 12.12 -6.48
C HIS A 228 12.91 11.29 -5.25
N VAL A 229 13.46 10.08 -5.15
CA VAL A 229 13.21 9.17 -4.02
C VAL A 229 14.52 8.53 -3.57
N ASP A 230 14.91 8.81 -2.33
CA ASP A 230 16.10 8.21 -1.68
C ASP A 230 15.77 6.84 -1.07
N ILE A 231 14.54 6.66 -0.57
CA ILE A 231 14.07 5.43 0.06
C ILE A 231 12.80 4.98 -0.66
N HIS A 232 12.93 4.02 -1.56
CA HIS A 232 11.78 3.39 -2.22
C HIS A 232 11.13 2.38 -1.28
N LEU A 233 9.85 2.60 -0.95
CA LEU A 233 9.02 1.74 -0.13
C LEU A 233 8.04 0.95 -1.01
N GLY A 234 7.80 -0.31 -0.69
CA GLY A 234 6.78 -1.13 -1.33
C GLY A 234 5.47 -1.15 -0.54
N ASN A 235 4.34 -1.39 -1.19
CA ASN A 235 3.11 -1.80 -0.52
C ASN A 235 3.00 -3.33 -0.38
N HIS A 236 3.75 -4.08 -1.20
CA HIS A 236 4.06 -5.50 -1.01
C HIS A 236 5.57 -5.73 -1.02
N PRO A 237 6.10 -6.72 -0.28
CA PRO A 237 7.55 -6.92 -0.16
C PRO A 237 8.30 -7.11 -1.48
N GLY A 238 7.63 -7.68 -2.51
CA GLY A 238 8.23 -7.86 -3.83
C GLY A 238 8.44 -6.57 -4.63
N ASN A 239 7.74 -5.48 -4.28
CA ASN A 239 7.78 -4.25 -5.09
C ASN A 239 9.10 -3.50 -4.98
N ASN A 240 9.77 -3.61 -3.84
CA ASN A 240 11.06 -2.96 -3.56
C ASN A 240 12.09 -3.93 -2.96
N GLN A 241 11.85 -5.25 -3.04
CA GLN A 241 12.72 -6.28 -2.47
C GLN A 241 12.91 -6.13 -0.95
N THR A 242 11.84 -5.81 -0.21
CA THR A 242 11.90 -5.55 1.24
C THR A 242 12.61 -6.67 2.02
N LEU A 243 12.29 -7.95 1.74
CA LEU A 243 12.83 -9.07 2.50
C LEU A 243 14.31 -9.31 2.20
N GLU A 244 14.71 -9.16 0.94
CA GLU A 244 16.09 -9.26 0.47
C GLU A 244 16.95 -8.13 1.04
N LYS A 245 16.44 -6.89 1.01
CA LYS A 245 17.08 -5.72 1.63
C LYS A 245 17.21 -5.90 3.14
N ARG A 246 16.19 -6.42 3.82
CA ARG A 246 16.29 -6.74 5.25
C ARG A 246 17.34 -7.80 5.53
N ALA A 247 17.39 -8.88 4.76
CA ALA A 247 18.42 -9.92 4.90
C ALA A 247 19.84 -9.34 4.70
N LYS A 248 20.04 -8.49 3.69
CA LYS A 248 21.29 -7.79 3.44
C LYS A 248 21.66 -6.84 4.59
N GLN A 249 20.69 -6.07 5.12
CA GLN A 249 20.88 -5.15 6.25
C GLN A 249 21.43 -5.87 7.49
N LEU A 250 20.97 -7.11 7.74
CA LEU A 250 21.40 -7.90 8.90
C LEU A 250 22.87 -8.35 8.83
N VAL A 251 23.47 -8.42 7.64
CA VAL A 251 24.81 -8.96 7.44
C VAL A 251 25.83 -7.94 6.93
N SER A 252 25.40 -6.86 6.27
CA SER A 252 26.31 -5.95 5.58
C SER A 252 26.79 -4.76 6.43
N GLY A 253 26.11 -4.44 7.51
CA GLY A 253 26.37 -3.24 8.32
C GLY A 253 26.02 -1.90 7.64
N GLY A 254 25.57 -1.94 6.35
CA GLY A 254 25.03 -0.80 5.59
C GLY A 254 23.49 -0.70 5.69
N ASN A 255 22.91 0.23 4.93
CA ASN A 255 21.47 0.37 4.82
C ASN A 255 20.97 0.17 3.37
N PRO A 256 20.64 -1.07 2.96
CA PRO A 256 20.21 -1.38 1.61
C PRO A 256 18.91 -0.68 1.19
N PHE A 257 18.09 -0.22 2.13
CA PHE A 257 16.90 0.57 1.82
C PHE A 257 17.22 1.96 1.25
N VAL A 258 18.43 2.47 1.56
CA VAL A 258 18.97 3.74 1.05
C VAL A 258 19.92 3.50 -0.12
N GLU A 259 20.84 2.51 0.02
CA GLU A 259 21.90 2.25 -0.94
C GLU A 259 21.39 1.62 -2.25
N ASP A 260 20.34 0.81 -2.16
CA ASP A 260 19.75 0.06 -3.27
C ASP A 260 18.33 0.59 -3.61
N SER A 261 18.08 1.88 -3.43
CA SER A 261 16.81 2.48 -3.83
C SER A 261 16.67 2.45 -5.35
N ASP A 262 15.59 1.84 -5.83
CA ASP A 262 15.32 1.69 -7.27
C ASP A 262 13.89 2.17 -7.60
N TRP A 263 13.66 3.46 -7.42
CA TRP A 263 12.40 4.09 -7.79
C TRP A 263 12.21 4.17 -9.31
N GLY A 264 13.29 4.54 -10.03
CA GLY A 264 13.26 4.67 -11.49
C GLY A 264 13.02 3.33 -12.18
N GLY A 265 13.72 2.27 -11.77
CA GLY A 265 13.57 0.93 -12.34
C GLY A 265 12.18 0.34 -12.12
N LEU A 266 11.54 0.57 -10.95
CA LEU A 266 10.14 0.21 -10.74
C LEU A 266 9.22 0.87 -11.76
N LEU A 267 9.37 2.18 -11.98
CA LEU A 267 8.50 2.92 -12.90
C LEU A 267 8.74 2.56 -14.36
N GLU A 268 9.98 2.23 -14.76
CA GLU A 268 10.30 1.75 -16.10
C GLU A 268 9.67 0.37 -16.36
N ASP A 269 9.80 -0.58 -15.43
CA ASP A 269 9.17 -1.89 -15.52
C ASP A 269 7.65 -1.76 -15.59
N LEU A 270 7.07 -0.94 -14.71
CA LEU A 270 5.63 -0.72 -14.67
C LEU A 270 5.10 -0.10 -15.97
N GLU A 271 5.79 0.91 -16.52
CA GLU A 271 5.45 1.49 -17.82
C GLU A 271 5.44 0.44 -18.93
N GLY A 272 6.48 -0.41 -18.99
CA GLY A 272 6.56 -1.49 -19.98
C GLY A 272 5.38 -2.43 -19.89
N ARG A 273 5.04 -2.90 -18.69
CA ARG A 273 3.92 -3.81 -18.43
C ARG A 273 2.55 -3.19 -18.75
N ILE A 274 2.35 -1.89 -18.48
CA ILE A 274 1.11 -1.18 -18.85
C ILE A 274 0.98 -1.13 -20.38
N LEU A 275 2.05 -0.79 -21.09
CA LEU A 275 2.06 -0.76 -22.56
C LEU A 275 1.78 -2.14 -23.17
N ASP A 276 2.23 -3.23 -22.52
CA ASP A 276 1.91 -4.58 -22.97
C ASP A 276 0.41 -4.87 -22.82
N VAL A 277 -0.21 -4.54 -21.68
CA VAL A 277 -1.67 -4.68 -21.50
C VAL A 277 -2.44 -3.88 -22.54
N ILE A 278 -2.07 -2.61 -22.77
CA ILE A 278 -2.72 -1.75 -23.77
C ILE A 278 -2.66 -2.39 -25.16
N ARG A 279 -1.50 -2.93 -25.53
CA ARG A 279 -1.27 -3.57 -26.83
C ARG A 279 -2.03 -4.90 -26.95
N GLU A 280 -1.92 -5.77 -25.96
CA GLU A 280 -2.53 -7.11 -25.99
C GLU A 280 -4.06 -7.05 -26.03
N GLU A 281 -4.66 -6.07 -25.36
CA GLU A 281 -6.11 -5.90 -25.30
C GLU A 281 -6.65 -4.91 -26.33
N ASN A 282 -5.80 -4.38 -27.21
CA ASN A 282 -6.17 -3.41 -28.25
C ASN A 282 -6.97 -2.22 -27.69
N PHE A 283 -6.51 -1.62 -26.59
CA PHE A 283 -7.07 -0.36 -26.11
C PHE A 283 -6.73 0.75 -27.10
N MET A 284 -7.70 1.64 -27.34
CA MET A 284 -7.52 2.82 -28.18
C MET A 284 -7.55 4.05 -27.26
N GLU A 285 -6.59 4.95 -27.48
CA GLU A 285 -6.62 6.28 -26.86
C GLU A 285 -7.70 7.09 -27.58
N GLU A 286 -8.71 7.58 -26.85
CA GLU A 286 -9.82 8.40 -27.39
C GLU A 286 -9.40 9.85 -27.61
#